data_fdc5fab82b9a34e0ddd351d5b52c8e93
#
_entry.id   fdc5fab82b9a34e0ddd351d5b52c8e93
#
_cell.length_a   1.000
_cell.length_b   1.000
_cell.length_c   1.000
_cell.angle_alpha   90.00
_cell.angle_beta   90.00
_cell.angle_gamma   90.00
#
_symmetry.space_group_name_H-M   'P 1'
#
loop_
_entity.id
_entity.type
_entity.pdbx_description
1 polymer ?
#
loop_
_entity_poly.entity_id
_entity_poly.type
_entity_poly.pdbx_seq_one_letter_code
_entity_poly.pdbx_strand_id
1 'polypeptide(L)'
;MEFGHMIIDKDGRECKCGSKGCFEKYCSMKTLKREIIETLELDKNDTGANIVNEIRKHIDDLRVRPLIKEYVEYLAIGISNLVNIFEPEVVCIGGSFVFIGDLIIPKLKKEIQEKKLLFNPRKDVNIVLATLSNDAGIIGAASLL
;
A
#
# COMPACT_ATOMS: atom_id res chain seq x y z
N MET A 1 -13.75 3.98 10.37
CA MET A 1 -13.17 2.61 10.30
C MET A 1 -11.66 2.73 10.12
N GLU A 2 -10.88 1.99 10.92
CA GLU A 2 -9.42 2.09 10.99
C GLU A 2 -8.77 0.79 10.49
N PHE A 3 -8.86 0.54 9.19
CA PHE A 3 -8.28 -0.67 8.57
C PHE A 3 -6.76 -0.78 8.74
N GLY A 4 -6.06 0.35 8.91
CA GLY A 4 -4.64 0.36 9.17
C GLY A 4 -4.22 -0.43 10.40
N HIS A 5 -5.11 -0.58 11.39
CA HIS A 5 -4.87 -1.34 12.61
C HIS A 5 -5.40 -2.79 12.55
N MET A 6 -5.88 -3.25 11.39
CA MET A 6 -6.16 -4.68 11.17
C MET A 6 -4.87 -5.48 11.34
N ILE A 7 -4.90 -6.51 12.21
CA ILE A 7 -3.75 -7.38 12.45
C ILE A 7 -3.63 -8.36 11.28
N ILE A 8 -2.52 -8.33 10.57
CA ILE A 8 -2.21 -9.22 9.44
C ILE A 8 -1.04 -10.16 9.72
N ASP A 9 -0.37 -9.96 10.86
CA ASP A 9 0.72 -10.80 11.34
C ASP A 9 0.68 -10.82 12.88
N LYS A 10 0.33 -11.96 13.47
CA LYS A 10 0.13 -12.08 14.92
C LYS A 10 1.39 -11.84 15.77
N ASP A 11 2.57 -12.14 15.21
CA ASP A 11 3.87 -12.02 15.87
C ASP A 11 4.70 -10.87 15.27
N GLY A 12 4.04 -9.97 14.53
CA GLY A 12 4.68 -8.97 13.68
C GLY A 12 5.16 -7.70 14.39
N ARG A 13 5.38 -6.68 13.58
CA ARG A 13 5.97 -5.38 13.97
C ARG A 13 5.11 -4.68 15.03
N GLU A 14 5.76 -4.09 16.04
CA GLU A 14 5.07 -3.30 17.07
C GLU A 14 4.38 -2.06 16.48
N CYS A 15 3.15 -1.82 16.94
CA CYS A 15 2.37 -0.66 16.54
C CYS A 15 2.14 0.28 17.74
N LYS A 16 2.14 1.59 17.47
CA LYS A 16 1.85 2.63 18.47
C LYS A 16 0.44 2.53 19.10
N CYS A 17 -0.46 1.75 18.51
CA CYS A 17 -1.77 1.47 19.11
C CYS A 17 -1.72 0.45 20.24
N GLY A 18 -0.55 -0.10 20.55
CA GLY A 18 -0.36 -1.12 21.60
C GLY A 18 -0.41 -2.56 21.08
N SER A 19 -0.86 -2.80 19.85
CA SER A 19 -0.90 -4.12 19.20
C SER A 19 0.38 -4.41 18.40
N LYS A 20 0.50 -5.66 17.91
CA LYS A 20 1.52 -6.08 16.95
C LYS A 20 0.88 -6.46 15.62
N GLY A 21 1.66 -6.35 14.54
CA GLY A 21 1.25 -6.84 13.22
C GLY A 21 0.17 -6.04 12.51
N CYS A 22 -0.05 -4.78 12.89
CA CYS A 22 -0.99 -3.91 12.20
C CYS A 22 -0.62 -3.67 10.75
N PHE A 23 -1.61 -3.70 9.86
CA PHE A 23 -1.47 -3.52 8.43
C PHE A 23 -0.67 -2.27 8.04
N GLU A 24 -0.90 -1.12 8.70
CA GLU A 24 -0.17 0.12 8.44
C GLU A 24 1.35 -0.01 8.64
N LYS A 25 1.80 -0.94 9.49
CA LYS A 25 3.24 -1.13 9.79
C LYS A 25 4.00 -1.76 8.63
N TYR A 26 3.29 -2.37 7.71
CA TYR A 26 3.84 -3.02 6.50
C TYR A 26 3.51 -2.25 5.24
N CYS A 27 2.31 -1.67 5.15
CA CYS A 27 1.74 -1.14 3.92
C CYS A 27 1.62 0.38 3.88
N SER A 28 2.09 1.12 4.91
CA SER A 28 2.13 2.58 4.79
C SER A 28 3.27 3.02 3.87
N MET A 29 3.01 4.05 3.06
CA MET A 29 4.05 4.67 2.24
C MET A 29 5.21 5.23 3.07
N LYS A 30 4.93 5.63 4.32
CA LYS A 30 5.96 6.08 5.26
C LYS A 30 6.94 4.96 5.59
N THR A 31 6.44 3.75 5.82
CA THR A 31 7.27 2.56 6.09
C THR A 31 8.13 2.21 4.88
N LEU A 32 7.50 2.09 3.70
CA LEU A 32 8.22 1.76 2.47
C LEU A 32 9.33 2.78 2.14
N LYS A 33 9.01 4.08 2.23
CA LYS A 33 10.00 5.15 2.01
C LYS A 33 11.18 5.04 2.96
N ARG A 34 10.93 4.84 4.24
CA ARG A 34 12.00 4.70 5.25
C ARG A 34 12.92 3.52 4.92
N GLU A 35 12.35 2.36 4.63
CA GLU A 35 13.10 1.13 4.35
C GLU A 35 13.96 1.28 3.08
N ILE A 36 13.45 1.94 2.05
CA ILE A 36 14.21 2.20 0.82
C ILE A 36 15.33 3.20 1.06
N ILE A 37 15.06 4.31 1.78
CA ILE A 37 16.07 5.30 2.15
C ILE A 37 17.23 4.63 2.92
N GLU A 38 16.90 3.80 3.90
CA GLU A 38 17.88 3.08 4.71
C GLU A 38 18.69 2.09 3.87
N THR A 39 18.04 1.34 2.98
CA THR A 39 18.67 0.33 2.13
C THR A 39 19.61 0.93 1.08
N LEU A 40 19.25 2.08 0.53
CA LEU A 40 20.02 2.78 -0.49
C LEU A 40 20.97 3.83 0.09
N GLU A 41 20.99 4.01 1.42
CA GLU A 41 21.80 5.01 2.12
C GLU A 41 21.57 6.45 1.61
N LEU A 42 20.30 6.75 1.26
CA LEU A 42 19.91 8.07 0.76
C LEU A 42 19.84 9.10 1.90
N ASP A 43 19.91 10.39 1.55
CA ASP A 43 19.76 11.46 2.54
C ASP A 43 18.36 11.42 3.16
N LYS A 44 18.30 11.29 4.50
CA LYS A 44 17.04 11.25 5.28
C LYS A 44 16.25 12.55 5.23
N ASN A 45 16.91 13.65 4.84
CA ASN A 45 16.28 14.96 4.68
C ASN A 45 15.63 15.14 3.31
N ASP A 46 15.84 14.19 2.39
CA ASP A 46 15.23 14.21 1.08
C ASP A 46 13.74 13.83 1.20
N THR A 47 12.88 14.82 1.24
CA THR A 47 11.45 14.68 1.46
C THR A 47 10.64 15.10 0.22
N GLY A 48 9.44 14.52 0.06
CA GLY A 48 8.51 14.92 -1.00
C GLY A 48 8.74 14.26 -2.35
N ALA A 49 8.74 15.07 -3.42
CA ALA A 49 8.81 14.56 -4.80
C ALA A 49 10.12 13.83 -5.12
N ASN A 50 11.23 14.24 -4.52
CA ASN A 50 12.53 13.64 -4.76
C ASN A 50 12.56 12.17 -4.31
N ILE A 51 12.06 11.86 -3.12
CA ILE A 51 12.05 10.48 -2.62
C ILE A 51 11.16 9.56 -3.45
N VAL A 52 10.05 10.06 -3.98
CA VAL A 52 9.19 9.29 -4.88
C VAL A 52 9.93 8.98 -6.18
N ASN A 53 10.62 9.96 -6.74
CA ASN A 53 11.43 9.76 -7.95
C ASN A 53 12.56 8.76 -7.71
N GLU A 54 13.21 8.80 -6.54
CA GLU A 54 14.24 7.81 -6.17
C GLU A 54 13.63 6.41 -6.01
N ILE A 55 12.46 6.27 -5.42
CA ILE A 55 11.75 4.97 -5.35
C ILE A 55 11.48 4.45 -6.77
N ARG A 56 10.91 5.28 -7.66
CA ARG A 56 10.62 4.88 -9.04
C ARG A 56 11.87 4.45 -9.80
N LYS A 57 12.95 5.20 -9.64
CA LYS A 57 14.24 4.97 -10.30
C LYS A 57 14.90 3.64 -9.85
N HIS A 58 14.73 3.27 -8.59
CA HIS A 58 15.38 2.12 -7.98
C HIS A 58 14.44 0.94 -7.70
N ILE A 59 13.20 0.95 -8.20
CA ILE A 59 12.21 -0.09 -7.89
C ILE A 59 12.66 -1.50 -8.32
N ASP A 60 13.52 -1.59 -9.32
CA ASP A 60 14.09 -2.85 -9.84
C ASP A 60 15.52 -3.12 -9.35
N ASP A 61 16.10 -2.26 -8.49
CA ASP A 61 17.40 -2.49 -7.85
C ASP A 61 17.33 -3.78 -7.00
N LEU A 62 18.36 -4.61 -7.09
CA LEU A 62 18.42 -5.90 -6.40
C LEU A 62 18.28 -5.77 -4.87
N ARG A 63 18.67 -4.64 -4.29
CA ARG A 63 18.55 -4.35 -2.85
C ARG A 63 17.13 -3.93 -2.47
N VAL A 64 16.39 -3.28 -3.38
CA VAL A 64 15.04 -2.76 -3.17
C VAL A 64 13.96 -3.79 -3.52
N ARG A 65 14.22 -4.68 -4.47
CA ARG A 65 13.26 -5.73 -4.87
C ARG A 65 12.67 -6.53 -3.70
N PRO A 66 13.45 -7.00 -2.70
CA PRO A 66 12.88 -7.72 -1.55
C PRO A 66 11.89 -6.86 -0.75
N LEU A 67 12.17 -5.57 -0.58
CA LEU A 67 11.29 -4.63 0.12
C LEU A 67 9.98 -4.43 -0.63
N ILE A 68 10.04 -4.24 -1.95
CA ILE A 68 8.86 -4.12 -2.81
C ILE A 68 8.04 -5.41 -2.78
N LYS A 69 8.70 -6.56 -2.82
CA LYS A 69 8.03 -7.86 -2.74
C LYS A 69 7.28 -8.01 -1.41
N GLU A 70 7.94 -7.80 -0.29
CA GLU A 70 7.31 -7.84 1.04
C GLU A 70 6.13 -6.86 1.15
N TYR A 71 6.34 -5.62 0.68
CA TYR A 71 5.28 -4.61 0.65
C TYR A 71 4.05 -5.08 -0.14
N VAL A 72 4.26 -5.65 -1.33
CA VAL A 72 3.18 -6.17 -2.18
C VAL A 72 2.48 -7.36 -1.54
N GLU A 73 3.22 -8.28 -0.92
CA GLU A 73 2.67 -9.46 -0.23
C GLU A 73 1.73 -9.04 0.91
N TYR A 74 2.16 -8.14 1.79
CA TYR A 74 1.31 -7.65 2.88
C TYR A 74 0.15 -6.80 2.38
N LEU A 75 0.36 -5.98 1.35
CA LEU A 75 -0.71 -5.20 0.73
C LEU A 75 -1.78 -6.11 0.12
N ALA A 76 -1.36 -7.22 -0.52
CA ALA A 76 -2.26 -8.22 -1.07
C ALA A 76 -3.11 -8.89 0.02
N ILE A 77 -2.51 -9.27 1.15
CA ILE A 77 -3.24 -9.84 2.29
C ILE A 77 -4.29 -8.85 2.80
N GLY A 78 -3.88 -7.61 3.07
CA GLY A 78 -4.79 -6.60 3.62
C GLY A 78 -5.95 -6.27 2.68
N ILE A 79 -5.69 -6.05 1.39
CA ILE A 79 -6.73 -5.78 0.39
C ILE A 79 -7.65 -7.00 0.22
N SER A 80 -7.09 -8.20 0.14
CA SER A 80 -7.89 -9.42 0.01
C SER A 80 -8.81 -9.65 1.20
N ASN A 81 -8.37 -9.35 2.42
CA ASN A 81 -9.22 -9.40 3.60
C ASN A 81 -10.41 -8.45 3.48
N LEU A 82 -10.17 -7.21 3.04
CA LEU A 82 -11.25 -6.24 2.82
C LEU A 82 -12.20 -6.67 1.71
N VAL A 83 -11.68 -7.22 0.62
CA VAL A 83 -12.49 -7.72 -0.49
C VAL A 83 -13.34 -8.93 -0.06
N ASN A 84 -12.77 -9.85 0.70
CA ASN A 84 -13.49 -11.03 1.20
C ASN A 84 -14.59 -10.68 2.22
N ILE A 85 -14.41 -9.59 2.99
CA ILE A 85 -15.38 -9.16 4.02
C ILE A 85 -16.50 -8.29 3.43
N PHE A 86 -16.14 -7.33 2.56
CA PHE A 86 -17.06 -6.29 2.09
C PHE A 86 -17.55 -6.50 0.66
N GLU A 87 -16.90 -7.37 -0.10
CA GLU A 87 -17.19 -7.60 -1.52
C GLU A 87 -17.37 -6.33 -2.37
N PRO A 88 -16.48 -5.31 -2.25
CA PRO A 88 -16.64 -4.06 -2.96
C PRO A 88 -16.55 -4.25 -4.48
N GLU A 89 -17.21 -3.39 -5.23
CA GLU A 89 -17.08 -3.32 -6.70
C GLU A 89 -15.72 -2.76 -7.12
N VAL A 90 -15.18 -1.84 -6.30
CA VAL A 90 -13.91 -1.17 -6.57
C VAL A 90 -13.15 -0.91 -5.27
N VAL A 91 -11.82 -1.07 -5.32
CA VAL A 91 -10.89 -0.65 -4.27
C VAL A 91 -10.11 0.55 -4.79
N CYS A 92 -10.39 1.73 -4.24
CA CYS A 92 -9.70 2.95 -4.61
C CYS A 92 -8.57 3.24 -3.61
N ILE A 93 -7.33 3.34 -4.10
CA ILE A 93 -6.17 3.62 -3.26
C ILE A 93 -5.71 5.06 -3.50
N GLY A 94 -5.67 5.82 -2.42
CA GLY A 94 -5.31 7.24 -2.44
C GLY A 94 -4.01 7.57 -1.69
N GLY A 95 -3.86 8.86 -1.35
CA GLY A 95 -2.69 9.38 -0.66
C GLY A 95 -1.41 9.29 -1.48
N SER A 96 -0.27 9.24 -0.82
CA SER A 96 1.03 9.20 -1.52
C SER A 96 1.30 7.89 -2.29
N PHE A 97 0.45 6.89 -2.16
CA PHE A 97 0.52 5.66 -2.95
C PHE A 97 0.31 5.93 -4.45
N VAL A 98 -0.50 6.94 -4.81
CA VAL A 98 -0.80 7.27 -6.22
C VAL A 98 0.46 7.53 -7.05
N PHE A 99 1.55 7.99 -6.41
CA PHE A 99 2.81 8.30 -7.09
C PHE A 99 3.62 7.07 -7.53
N ILE A 100 3.33 5.89 -6.99
CA ILE A 100 3.99 4.62 -7.37
C ILE A 100 2.98 3.53 -7.73
N GLY A 101 1.70 3.83 -7.66
CA GLY A 101 0.64 2.85 -7.83
C GLY A 101 0.64 2.17 -9.20
N ASP A 102 1.01 2.88 -10.25
CA ASP A 102 1.19 2.33 -11.60
C ASP A 102 2.22 1.19 -11.66
N LEU A 103 3.25 1.23 -10.81
CA LEU A 103 4.28 0.20 -10.70
C LEU A 103 3.88 -0.95 -9.76
N ILE A 104 3.08 -0.64 -8.74
CA ILE A 104 2.71 -1.60 -7.68
C ILE A 104 1.45 -2.39 -8.03
N ILE A 105 0.40 -1.75 -8.58
CA ILE A 105 -0.89 -2.40 -8.85
C ILE A 105 -0.77 -3.66 -9.72
N PRO A 106 0.02 -3.69 -10.81
CA PRO A 106 0.19 -4.91 -11.58
C PRO A 106 0.79 -6.07 -10.76
N LYS A 107 1.78 -5.77 -9.91
CA LYS A 107 2.42 -6.73 -9.01
C LYS A 107 1.42 -7.23 -7.95
N LEU A 108 0.62 -6.32 -7.40
CA LEU A 108 -0.41 -6.60 -6.41
C LEU A 108 -1.51 -7.53 -6.95
N LYS A 109 -2.03 -7.24 -8.14
CA LYS A 109 -3.04 -8.10 -8.79
C LYS A 109 -2.49 -9.50 -9.05
N LYS A 110 -1.26 -9.59 -9.55
CA LYS A 110 -0.57 -10.86 -9.76
C LYS A 110 -0.44 -11.64 -8.45
N GLU A 111 0.00 -11.01 -7.37
CA GLU A 111 0.16 -11.65 -6.06
C GLU A 111 -1.17 -12.21 -5.53
N ILE A 112 -2.25 -11.42 -5.60
CA ILE A 112 -3.60 -11.85 -5.18
C ILE A 112 -4.04 -13.09 -5.94
N GLN A 113 -3.81 -13.15 -7.26
CA GLN A 113 -4.19 -14.28 -8.11
C GLN A 113 -3.32 -15.51 -7.83
N GLU A 114 -2.01 -15.37 -7.81
CA GLU A 114 -1.07 -16.48 -7.64
C GLU A 114 -1.22 -17.15 -6.26
N LYS A 115 -1.44 -16.38 -5.22
CA LYS A 115 -1.63 -16.86 -3.84
C LYS A 115 -3.07 -17.26 -3.55
N LYS A 116 -4.00 -17.08 -4.50
CA LYS A 116 -5.43 -17.41 -4.34
C LYS A 116 -6.04 -16.81 -3.07
N LEU A 117 -5.76 -15.53 -2.83
CA LEU A 117 -6.16 -14.86 -1.59
C LEU A 117 -7.64 -14.51 -1.52
N LEU A 118 -8.38 -14.61 -2.63
CA LEU A 118 -9.82 -14.36 -2.66
C LEU A 118 -10.61 -15.65 -2.48
N PHE A 119 -11.67 -15.57 -1.66
CA PHE A 119 -12.63 -16.66 -1.49
C PHE A 119 -13.28 -17.07 -2.82
N ASN A 120 -13.64 -16.09 -3.66
CA ASN A 120 -14.11 -16.32 -5.02
C ASN A 120 -12.96 -16.14 -6.03
N PRO A 121 -12.33 -17.22 -6.53
CA PRO A 121 -11.17 -17.11 -7.42
C PRO A 121 -11.50 -16.56 -8.82
N ARG A 122 -12.81 -16.45 -9.17
CA ARG A 122 -13.27 -15.87 -10.44
C ARG A 122 -13.49 -14.35 -10.33
N LYS A 123 -13.45 -13.79 -9.11
CA LYS A 123 -13.62 -12.36 -8.88
C LYS A 123 -12.33 -11.66 -9.24
N ASP A 124 -12.37 -10.78 -10.23
CA ASP A 124 -11.29 -9.82 -10.46
C ASP A 124 -11.47 -8.64 -9.51
N VAL A 125 -10.39 -8.22 -8.85
CA VAL A 125 -10.42 -7.06 -7.98
C VAL A 125 -10.16 -5.82 -8.81
N ASN A 126 -11.17 -4.98 -8.96
CA ASN A 126 -11.01 -3.69 -9.61
C ASN A 126 -10.29 -2.71 -8.66
N ILE A 127 -8.96 -2.62 -8.80
CA ILE A 127 -8.13 -1.70 -8.01
C ILE A 127 -7.79 -0.50 -8.88
N VAL A 128 -8.12 0.70 -8.40
CA VAL A 128 -7.89 1.97 -9.08
C VAL A 128 -7.13 2.94 -8.18
N LEU A 129 -6.46 3.91 -8.79
CA LEU A 129 -5.83 5.01 -8.07
C LEU A 129 -6.81 6.18 -7.94
N ALA A 130 -6.79 6.84 -6.79
CA ALA A 130 -7.53 8.07 -6.58
C ALA A 130 -6.98 9.19 -7.48
N THR A 131 -7.87 9.93 -8.13
CA THR A 131 -7.52 11.01 -9.08
C THR A 131 -7.46 12.38 -8.41
N LEU A 132 -8.18 12.58 -7.32
CA LEU A 132 -8.32 13.90 -6.66
C LEU A 132 -7.17 14.23 -5.68
N SER A 133 -6.26 13.29 -5.43
CA SER A 133 -5.10 13.48 -4.53
C SER A 133 -5.51 14.14 -3.19
N ASN A 134 -4.84 15.22 -2.80
CA ASN A 134 -5.12 15.95 -1.55
C ASN A 134 -6.41 16.79 -1.62
N ASP A 135 -6.93 17.07 -2.80
CA ASP A 135 -8.13 17.89 -2.99
C ASP A 135 -9.43 17.12 -2.72
N ALA A 136 -9.34 15.78 -2.60
CA ALA A 136 -10.50 14.91 -2.35
C ALA A 136 -11.31 15.33 -1.11
N GLY A 137 -10.62 15.75 -0.03
CA GLY A 137 -11.28 16.20 1.20
C GLY A 137 -12.04 17.52 1.01
N ILE A 138 -11.46 18.47 0.29
CA ILE A 138 -12.06 19.77 0.01
C ILE A 138 -13.27 19.62 -0.93
N ILE A 139 -13.10 18.86 -2.01
CA ILE A 139 -14.16 18.57 -2.98
C ILE A 139 -15.30 17.79 -2.32
N GLY A 140 -14.97 16.78 -1.50
CA GLY A 140 -15.95 16.01 -0.74
C GLY A 140 -16.75 16.89 0.23
N ALA A 141 -16.10 17.78 0.97
CA ALA A 141 -16.76 18.72 1.86
C ALA A 141 -17.68 19.70 1.08
N ALA A 142 -17.22 20.21 -0.04
CA ALA A 142 -18.03 21.09 -0.90
C ALA A 142 -19.22 20.37 -1.54
N SER A 143 -19.17 19.06 -1.73
CA SER A 143 -20.26 18.25 -2.29
C SER A 143 -21.39 17.95 -1.29
N LEU A 144 -21.19 18.27 -0.01
CA LEU A 144 -22.20 18.10 1.06
C LEU A 144 -23.10 19.32 1.22
N LEU A 145 -22.84 20.43 0.51
CA LEU A 145 -23.64 21.66 0.47
C LEU A 145 -24.60 21.64 -0.71
#